data_965ec289fa870a77354b8e85288515ff
#
_entry.id   965ec289fa870a77354b8e85288515ff
#
_cell.length_a   1.000
_cell.length_b   1.000
_cell.length_c   1.000
_cell.angle_alpha   90.00
_cell.angle_beta   90.00
_cell.angle_gamma   90.00
#
_symmetry.space_group_name_H-M   'P 1'
#
loop_
_entity.id
_entity.type
_entity.pdbx_description
1 polymer ?
#
loop_
_entity_poly.entity_id
_entity_poly.type
_entity_poly.pdbx_seq_one_letter_code
_entity_poly.pdbx_strand_id
1 'polypeptide(L)'
;LEAARLKKDWAENPRWKGIQRGYTAEDVVRLRGSVHIEHTLARRGAEKLWKLMHDEPFVNTLGAMTGNQALQQVKAGLKAIYLSGWQVAADANIAGEMYPDQSLYPVNSVPLVVRRINNALMRADQIQHMEGKGDIDFFAPVVADAEAGFGGVLNAFELMKAMIDAGAAGVHFEDQLASVKKCGHMGGKVLVPTREAVEKLI
;
A
#
# COMPACT_ATOMS: atom_id res chain seq x y z
N LEU A 1 -28.85 -7.96 2.08
CA LEU A 1 -27.88 -8.90 2.69
C LEU A 1 -26.49 -8.28 2.78
N GLU A 2 -25.95 -7.70 1.72
CA GLU A 2 -24.59 -7.18 1.67
C GLU A 2 -24.39 -5.94 2.55
N ALA A 3 -25.29 -4.96 2.50
CA ALA A 3 -25.26 -3.79 3.38
C ALA A 3 -25.37 -4.19 4.86
N ALA A 4 -26.17 -5.19 5.19
CA ALA A 4 -26.28 -5.70 6.56
C ALA A 4 -24.96 -6.33 7.05
N ARG A 5 -24.23 -7.05 6.16
CA ARG A 5 -22.91 -7.61 6.47
C ARG A 5 -21.88 -6.50 6.73
N LEU A 6 -21.87 -5.45 5.91
CA LEU A 6 -21.00 -4.29 6.10
C LEU A 6 -21.30 -3.57 7.41
N LYS A 7 -22.58 -3.32 7.73
CA LYS A 7 -22.96 -2.69 9.00
C LYS A 7 -22.49 -3.50 10.20
N LYS A 8 -22.64 -4.82 10.14
CA LYS A 8 -22.17 -5.72 11.19
C LYS A 8 -20.66 -5.66 11.35
N ASP A 9 -19.90 -5.76 10.26
CA ASP A 9 -18.45 -5.66 10.28
C ASP A 9 -17.98 -4.31 10.86
N TRP A 10 -18.60 -3.22 10.43
CA TRP A 10 -18.25 -1.88 10.94
C TRP A 10 -18.54 -1.69 12.44
N ALA A 11 -19.56 -2.36 12.94
CA ALA A 11 -19.96 -2.27 14.36
C ALA A 11 -19.13 -3.17 15.26
N GLU A 12 -18.80 -4.38 14.81
CA GLU A 12 -18.23 -5.44 15.65
C GLU A 12 -16.72 -5.60 15.50
N ASN A 13 -16.14 -5.23 14.35
CA ASN A 13 -14.72 -5.40 14.09
C ASN A 13 -13.90 -4.31 14.78
N PRO A 14 -12.99 -4.67 15.71
CA PRO A 14 -12.16 -3.70 16.46
C PRO A 14 -11.33 -2.77 15.58
N ARG A 15 -11.03 -3.21 14.35
CA ARG A 15 -10.30 -2.42 13.35
C ARG A 15 -10.98 -1.08 13.06
N TRP A 16 -12.31 -1.02 13.16
CA TRP A 16 -13.08 0.18 12.85
C TRP A 16 -13.38 1.07 14.06
N LYS A 17 -12.84 0.72 15.22
CA LYS A 17 -13.04 1.50 16.44
C LYS A 17 -12.59 2.95 16.24
N GLY A 18 -13.49 3.89 16.49
CA GLY A 18 -13.22 5.33 16.36
C GLY A 18 -13.37 5.89 14.94
N ILE A 19 -13.62 5.04 13.94
CA ILE A 19 -13.85 5.49 12.56
C ILE A 19 -15.29 5.99 12.43
N GLN A 20 -15.43 7.25 11.99
CA GLN A 20 -16.71 7.86 11.64
C GLN A 20 -16.81 8.00 10.12
N ARG A 21 -17.95 7.59 9.56
CA ARG A 21 -18.20 7.63 8.12
C ARG A 21 -19.32 8.62 7.81
N GLY A 22 -19.12 9.47 6.80
CA GLY A 22 -20.14 10.36 6.27
C GLY A 22 -21.09 9.70 5.26
N TYR A 23 -21.02 8.35 5.11
CA TYR A 23 -21.81 7.56 4.17
C TYR A 23 -22.30 6.27 4.81
N THR A 24 -23.30 5.65 4.21
CA THR A 24 -23.94 4.44 4.72
C THR A 24 -23.44 3.16 4.01
N ALA A 25 -23.68 2.00 4.60
CA ALA A 25 -23.39 0.73 3.95
C ALA A 25 -24.23 0.54 2.68
N GLU A 26 -25.43 1.09 2.65
CA GLU A 26 -26.29 1.11 1.47
C GLU A 26 -25.69 1.95 0.34
N ASP A 27 -25.08 3.09 0.66
CA ASP A 27 -24.36 3.90 -0.33
C ASP A 27 -23.20 3.14 -0.93
N VAL A 28 -22.40 2.44 -0.11
CA VAL A 28 -21.30 1.60 -0.59
C VAL A 28 -21.80 0.53 -1.55
N VAL A 29 -22.85 -0.21 -1.19
CA VAL A 29 -23.42 -1.26 -2.03
C VAL A 29 -24.00 -0.68 -3.33
N ARG A 30 -24.66 0.47 -3.26
CA ARG A 30 -25.23 1.15 -4.42
C ARG A 30 -24.16 1.62 -5.41
N LEU A 31 -23.01 2.09 -4.91
CA LEU A 31 -21.97 2.72 -5.73
C LEU A 31 -20.91 1.74 -6.26
N ARG A 32 -20.75 0.57 -5.64
CA ARG A 32 -19.69 -0.38 -6.02
C ARG A 32 -20.03 -1.16 -7.26
N GLY A 33 -20.94 -1.05 -8.01
CA GLY A 33 -21.28 -1.86 -9.19
C GLY A 33 -21.69 -3.29 -8.85
N SER A 34 -22.02 -4.06 -9.88
CA SER A 34 -22.62 -5.41 -9.75
C SER A 34 -21.58 -6.54 -9.64
N VAL A 35 -20.34 -6.29 -9.99
CA VAL A 35 -19.25 -7.27 -9.93
C VAL A 35 -18.44 -7.08 -8.66
N HIS A 36 -18.35 -8.14 -7.86
CA HIS A 36 -17.49 -8.15 -6.68
C HIS A 36 -16.05 -8.51 -7.08
N ILE A 37 -15.17 -7.53 -7.03
CA ILE A 37 -13.74 -7.72 -7.28
C ILE A 37 -13.04 -7.98 -5.96
N GLU A 38 -12.27 -9.07 -5.87
CA GLU A 38 -11.43 -9.38 -4.72
C GLU A 38 -9.97 -9.05 -5.01
N HIS A 39 -9.38 -8.20 -4.18
CA HIS A 39 -7.96 -7.92 -4.18
C HIS A 39 -7.26 -8.81 -3.14
N THR A 40 -7.11 -10.09 -3.45
CA THR A 40 -6.69 -11.13 -2.49
C THR A 40 -5.35 -10.82 -1.83
N LEU A 41 -4.34 -10.37 -2.60
CA LEU A 41 -3.02 -10.06 -2.06
C LEU A 41 -3.07 -8.85 -1.13
N ALA A 42 -3.75 -7.79 -1.51
CA ALA A 42 -3.90 -6.59 -0.67
C ALA A 42 -4.62 -6.92 0.63
N ARG A 43 -5.73 -7.69 0.57
CA ARG A 43 -6.48 -8.10 1.76
C ARG A 43 -5.63 -8.94 2.71
N ARG A 44 -5.01 -10.02 2.21
CA ARG A 44 -4.14 -10.90 3.02
C ARG A 44 -2.96 -10.12 3.60
N GLY A 45 -2.34 -9.27 2.79
CA GLY A 45 -1.23 -8.43 3.22
C GLY A 45 -1.63 -7.45 4.32
N ALA A 46 -2.75 -6.76 4.16
CA ALA A 46 -3.26 -5.80 5.14
C ALA A 46 -3.63 -6.48 6.47
N GLU A 47 -4.30 -7.63 6.43
CA GLU A 47 -4.63 -8.42 7.62
C GLU A 47 -3.34 -8.89 8.34
N LYS A 48 -2.36 -9.38 7.59
CA LYS A 48 -1.07 -9.81 8.13
C LYS A 48 -0.28 -8.66 8.73
N LEU A 49 -0.22 -7.51 8.04
CA LEU A 49 0.46 -6.32 8.54
C LEU A 49 -0.19 -5.81 9.83
N TRP A 50 -1.52 -5.74 9.86
CA TRP A 50 -2.27 -5.36 11.06
C TRP A 50 -1.93 -6.26 12.25
N LYS A 51 -1.94 -7.57 12.03
CA LYS A 51 -1.57 -8.55 13.07
C LYS A 51 -0.13 -8.35 13.54
N LEU A 52 0.82 -8.21 12.64
CA LEU A 52 2.23 -7.97 12.98
C LEU A 52 2.43 -6.73 13.85
N MET A 53 1.75 -5.62 13.52
CA MET A 53 1.85 -4.37 14.27
C MET A 53 1.27 -4.46 15.70
N HIS A 54 0.39 -5.44 15.97
CA HIS A 54 -0.19 -5.63 17.30
C HIS A 54 0.51 -6.70 18.12
N ASP A 55 1.00 -7.75 17.49
CA ASP A 55 1.53 -8.92 18.17
C ASP A 55 3.05 -8.86 18.36
N GLU A 56 3.75 -8.09 17.52
CA GLU A 56 5.21 -8.03 17.56
C GLU A 56 5.71 -6.77 18.25
N PRO A 57 6.82 -6.83 18.99
CA PRO A 57 7.42 -5.66 19.60
C PRO A 57 7.92 -4.65 18.55
N PHE A 58 8.27 -5.12 17.37
CA PHE A 58 8.59 -4.33 16.17
C PHE A 58 8.46 -5.19 14.92
N VAL A 59 8.20 -4.57 13.77
CA VAL A 59 8.14 -5.26 12.48
C VAL A 59 9.42 -4.95 11.71
N ASN A 60 10.34 -5.93 11.67
CA ASN A 60 11.59 -5.76 10.94
C ASN A 60 11.36 -5.79 9.43
N THR A 61 11.80 -4.75 8.75
CA THR A 61 11.63 -4.55 7.32
C THR A 61 12.80 -3.78 6.73
N LEU A 62 13.05 -3.98 5.45
CA LEU A 62 14.01 -3.21 4.66
C LEU A 62 13.37 -2.80 3.33
N GLY A 63 13.96 -1.79 2.68
CA GLY A 63 13.57 -1.39 1.35
C GLY A 63 13.90 -2.45 0.30
N ALA A 64 13.02 -2.64 -0.67
CA ALA A 64 13.25 -3.45 -1.85
C ALA A 64 12.65 -2.80 -3.09
N MET A 65 13.36 -2.80 -4.21
CA MET A 65 12.90 -2.32 -5.52
C MET A 65 12.75 -3.43 -6.53
N THR A 66 13.31 -4.60 -6.26
CA THR A 66 13.22 -5.77 -7.14
C THR A 66 12.61 -6.96 -6.44
N GLY A 67 11.97 -7.83 -7.20
CA GLY A 67 11.44 -9.08 -6.68
C GLY A 67 12.51 -9.96 -6.04
N ASN A 68 13.74 -9.96 -6.58
CA ASN A 68 14.83 -10.73 -6.00
C ASN A 68 15.27 -10.19 -4.63
N GLN A 69 15.38 -8.87 -4.48
CA GLN A 69 15.67 -8.27 -3.17
C GLN A 69 14.60 -8.65 -2.14
N ALA A 70 13.33 -8.51 -2.47
CA ALA A 70 12.22 -8.91 -1.60
C ALA A 70 12.27 -10.40 -1.23
N LEU A 71 12.53 -11.26 -2.21
CA LEU A 71 12.69 -12.70 -2.01
C LEU A 71 13.80 -13.05 -1.01
N GLN A 72 14.98 -12.41 -1.16
CA GLN A 72 16.10 -12.63 -0.24
C GLN A 72 15.79 -12.11 1.17
N GLN A 73 15.10 -10.97 1.27
CA GLN A 73 14.66 -10.42 2.56
C GLN A 73 13.72 -11.37 3.29
N VAL A 74 12.71 -11.92 2.59
CA VAL A 74 11.78 -12.90 3.17
C VAL A 74 12.52 -14.16 3.62
N LYS A 75 13.43 -14.69 2.80
CA LYS A 75 14.27 -15.86 3.16
C LYS A 75 15.17 -15.57 4.37
N ALA A 76 15.60 -14.34 4.54
CA ALA A 76 16.39 -13.90 5.70
C ALA A 76 15.54 -13.64 6.96
N GLY A 77 14.22 -13.79 6.88
CA GLY A 77 13.31 -13.67 8.02
C GLY A 77 12.73 -12.27 8.25
N LEU A 78 12.85 -11.35 7.29
CA LEU A 78 12.16 -10.07 7.38
C LEU A 78 10.64 -10.28 7.27
N LYS A 79 9.89 -9.57 8.10
CA LYS A 79 8.44 -9.76 8.26
C LYS A 79 7.60 -8.91 7.31
N ALA A 80 8.17 -7.83 6.76
CA ALA A 80 7.53 -6.94 5.81
C ALA A 80 8.55 -6.39 4.82
N ILE A 81 8.05 -5.81 3.72
CA ILE A 81 8.85 -5.15 2.69
C ILE A 81 8.43 -3.70 2.65
N TYR A 82 9.40 -2.79 2.62
CA TYR A 82 9.16 -1.37 2.37
C TYR A 82 9.48 -0.99 0.93
N LEU A 83 8.62 -0.21 0.30
CA LEU A 83 8.85 0.34 -1.02
C LEU A 83 8.90 1.86 -0.94
N SER A 84 10.13 2.39 -1.03
CA SER A 84 10.43 3.82 -0.93
C SER A 84 10.14 4.56 -2.23
N GLY A 85 9.39 5.65 -2.17
CA GLY A 85 9.19 6.57 -3.28
C GLY A 85 10.48 7.26 -3.71
N TRP A 86 11.35 7.60 -2.77
CA TRP A 86 12.67 8.13 -3.07
C TRP A 86 13.50 7.19 -3.95
N GLN A 87 13.54 5.91 -3.63
CA GLN A 87 14.24 4.92 -4.46
C GLN A 87 13.57 4.71 -5.82
N VAL A 88 12.25 4.77 -5.88
CA VAL A 88 11.52 4.69 -7.15
C VAL A 88 11.82 5.91 -8.03
N ALA A 89 11.89 7.10 -7.46
CA ALA A 89 12.30 8.31 -8.18
C ALA A 89 13.70 8.13 -8.79
N ALA A 90 14.65 7.56 -8.05
CA ALA A 90 16.02 7.39 -8.50
C ALA A 90 16.18 6.26 -9.54
N ASP A 91 15.60 5.07 -9.30
CA ASP A 91 16.02 3.85 -10.02
C ASP A 91 14.91 3.01 -10.60
N ALA A 92 13.64 3.23 -10.24
CA ALA A 92 12.58 2.27 -10.56
C ALA A 92 11.31 2.89 -11.15
N ASN A 93 11.34 4.17 -11.53
CA ASN A 93 10.19 4.79 -12.18
C ASN A 93 10.03 4.34 -13.64
N ILE A 94 8.82 4.42 -14.15
CA ILE A 94 8.50 3.96 -15.52
C ILE A 94 8.93 4.93 -16.63
N ALA A 95 9.33 6.14 -16.28
CA ALA A 95 9.92 7.06 -17.26
C ALA A 95 11.35 6.67 -17.65
N GLY A 96 12.01 5.82 -16.84
CA GLY A 96 13.40 5.43 -17.07
C GLY A 96 14.40 6.54 -16.77
N GLU A 97 13.97 7.57 -16.06
CA GLU A 97 14.78 8.73 -15.69
C GLU A 97 15.23 8.66 -14.22
N MET A 98 16.23 9.41 -13.86
CA MET A 98 16.62 9.63 -12.47
C MET A 98 16.07 10.97 -12.01
N TYR A 99 15.09 10.95 -11.12
CA TYR A 99 14.49 12.15 -10.54
C TYR A 99 14.94 12.37 -9.09
N PRO A 100 15.01 13.64 -8.65
CA PRO A 100 15.04 13.92 -7.22
C PRO A 100 13.71 13.48 -6.55
N ASP A 101 13.74 13.31 -5.25
CA ASP A 101 12.56 12.94 -4.44
C ASP A 101 11.56 14.11 -4.29
N GLN A 102 10.92 14.45 -5.37
CA GLN A 102 9.97 15.56 -5.52
C GLN A 102 8.69 15.16 -6.26
N SER A 103 8.37 13.87 -6.31
CA SER A 103 7.17 13.35 -6.99
C SER A 103 7.09 13.73 -8.47
N LEU A 104 8.22 13.74 -9.17
CA LEU A 104 8.31 14.10 -10.60
C LEU A 104 8.12 12.88 -11.52
N TYR A 105 8.20 11.69 -10.99
CA TYR A 105 8.01 10.46 -11.77
C TYR A 105 6.51 10.17 -11.99
N PRO A 106 6.16 9.36 -13.01
CA PRO A 106 4.78 9.00 -13.27
C PRO A 106 4.13 8.29 -12.08
N VAL A 107 2.92 8.72 -11.74
CA VAL A 107 2.18 8.30 -10.52
C VAL A 107 2.01 6.78 -10.38
N ASN A 108 1.93 6.03 -11.47
CA ASN A 108 1.78 4.58 -11.47
C ASN A 108 3.11 3.81 -11.31
N SER A 109 4.23 4.50 -11.12
CA SER A 109 5.54 3.84 -10.96
C SER A 109 5.59 2.95 -9.71
N VAL A 110 5.18 3.46 -8.55
CA VAL A 110 5.18 2.68 -7.29
C VAL A 110 4.22 1.48 -7.37
N PRO A 111 2.96 1.61 -7.81
CA PRO A 111 2.08 0.46 -7.99
C PRO A 111 2.66 -0.64 -8.88
N LEU A 112 3.37 -0.28 -9.95
CA LEU A 112 4.01 -1.26 -10.83
C LEU A 112 5.17 -2.00 -10.15
N VAL A 113 5.94 -1.34 -9.30
CA VAL A 113 7.00 -2.02 -8.52
C VAL A 113 6.39 -2.93 -7.46
N VAL A 114 5.32 -2.51 -6.77
CA VAL A 114 4.55 -3.39 -5.86
C VAL A 114 4.12 -4.66 -6.58
N ARG A 115 3.55 -4.52 -7.77
CA ARG A 115 3.11 -5.66 -8.59
C ARG A 115 4.27 -6.59 -8.98
N ARG A 116 5.43 -6.04 -9.38
CA ARG A 116 6.63 -6.83 -9.69
C ARG A 116 7.12 -7.63 -8.49
N ILE A 117 7.16 -7.01 -7.32
CA ILE A 117 7.55 -7.68 -6.06
C ILE A 117 6.57 -8.81 -5.74
N ASN A 118 5.28 -8.54 -5.73
CA ASN A 118 4.25 -9.54 -5.48
C ASN A 118 4.30 -10.71 -6.48
N ASN A 119 4.52 -10.43 -7.76
CA ASN A 119 4.68 -11.48 -8.78
C ASN A 119 5.88 -12.40 -8.48
N ALA A 120 7.00 -11.84 -8.01
CA ALA A 120 8.17 -12.64 -7.63
C ALA A 120 7.89 -13.51 -6.39
N LEU A 121 7.22 -12.94 -5.38
CA LEU A 121 6.83 -13.67 -4.17
C LEU A 121 5.83 -14.79 -4.49
N MET A 122 4.81 -14.52 -5.30
CA MET A 122 3.87 -15.53 -5.79
C MET A 122 4.58 -16.66 -6.55
N ARG A 123 5.55 -16.32 -7.40
CA ARG A 123 6.30 -17.33 -8.14
C ARG A 123 7.13 -18.21 -7.22
N ALA A 124 7.75 -17.65 -6.18
CA ALA A 124 8.48 -18.41 -5.19
C ALA A 124 7.59 -19.37 -4.40
N ASP A 125 6.39 -18.87 -4.02
CA ASP A 125 5.37 -19.70 -3.37
C ASP A 125 4.91 -20.86 -4.27
N GLN A 126 4.62 -20.59 -5.54
CA GLN A 126 4.27 -21.64 -6.50
C GLN A 126 5.34 -22.73 -6.62
N ILE A 127 6.61 -22.34 -6.64
CA ILE A 127 7.74 -23.29 -6.76
C ILE A 127 7.81 -24.18 -5.53
N GLN A 128 7.82 -23.60 -4.33
CA GLN A 128 7.88 -24.41 -3.09
C GLN A 128 6.65 -25.31 -2.92
N HIS A 129 5.47 -24.83 -3.32
CA HIS A 129 4.23 -25.61 -3.27
C HIS A 129 4.31 -26.84 -4.21
N MET A 130 4.76 -26.61 -5.44
CA MET A 130 4.99 -27.69 -6.43
C MET A 130 6.02 -28.73 -5.92
N GLU A 131 7.03 -28.29 -5.20
CA GLU A 131 8.06 -29.17 -4.61
C GLU A 131 7.58 -29.92 -3.33
N GLY A 132 6.33 -29.72 -2.92
CA GLY A 132 5.80 -30.29 -1.68
C GLY A 132 6.41 -29.69 -0.41
N LYS A 133 6.95 -28.50 -0.51
CA LYS A 133 7.50 -27.69 0.58
C LYS A 133 6.54 -26.57 0.97
N GLY A 134 6.64 -26.06 2.16
CA GLY A 134 5.79 -24.98 2.66
C GLY A 134 6.42 -24.24 3.84
N ASP A 135 7.75 -24.27 3.91
CA ASP A 135 8.51 -23.81 5.08
C ASP A 135 8.55 -22.27 5.19
N ILE A 136 8.36 -21.56 4.07
CA ILE A 136 8.47 -20.10 4.02
C ILE A 136 7.13 -19.52 3.58
N ASP A 137 6.58 -18.62 4.39
CA ASP A 137 5.48 -17.76 3.95
C ASP A 137 6.04 -16.58 3.15
N PHE A 138 6.05 -16.72 1.82
CA PHE A 138 6.55 -15.70 0.90
C PHE A 138 5.69 -14.44 0.83
N PHE A 139 4.46 -14.47 1.32
CA PHE A 139 3.54 -13.32 1.26
C PHE A 139 3.82 -12.31 2.37
N ALA A 140 5.03 -11.75 2.38
CA ALA A 140 5.35 -10.62 3.23
C ALA A 140 4.52 -9.38 2.81
N PRO A 141 3.88 -8.67 3.75
CA PRO A 141 3.15 -7.46 3.43
C PRO A 141 4.08 -6.38 2.89
N VAL A 142 3.68 -5.75 1.78
CA VAL A 142 4.40 -4.63 1.17
C VAL A 142 3.76 -3.33 1.62
N VAL A 143 4.55 -2.47 2.28
CA VAL A 143 4.17 -1.09 2.63
C VAL A 143 4.77 -0.15 1.60
N ALA A 144 3.95 0.63 0.92
CA ALA A 144 4.35 1.45 -0.21
C ALA A 144 4.20 2.95 0.06
N ASP A 145 5.12 3.71 -0.48
CA ASP A 145 5.12 5.17 -0.46
C ASP A 145 4.17 5.72 -1.55
N ALA A 146 3.22 6.54 -1.15
CA ALA A 146 2.32 7.26 -2.04
C ALA A 146 2.65 8.75 -2.15
N GLU A 147 3.84 9.14 -1.66
CA GLU A 147 4.26 10.54 -1.71
C GLU A 147 3.19 11.45 -1.08
N ALA A 148 2.99 12.65 -1.62
CA ALA A 148 1.87 13.53 -1.23
C ALA A 148 0.56 13.26 -2.02
N GLY A 149 0.44 12.11 -2.67
CA GLY A 149 -0.74 11.73 -3.45
C GLY A 149 -0.76 12.25 -4.89
N PHE A 150 0.32 12.87 -5.38
CA PHE A 150 0.48 13.37 -6.76
C PHE A 150 -0.56 14.40 -7.20
N GLY A 151 -1.19 15.08 -6.27
CA GLY A 151 -2.21 16.11 -6.54
C GLY A 151 -3.16 16.27 -5.37
N GLY A 152 -4.45 16.47 -5.69
CA GLY A 152 -5.51 16.60 -4.69
C GLY A 152 -6.11 15.25 -4.26
N VAL A 153 -7.27 15.32 -3.62
CA VAL A 153 -8.00 14.17 -3.07
C VAL A 153 -8.29 13.10 -4.13
N LEU A 154 -8.72 13.50 -5.32
CA LEU A 154 -9.03 12.55 -6.40
C LEU A 154 -7.79 11.84 -6.94
N ASN A 155 -6.63 12.52 -6.98
CA ASN A 155 -5.37 11.89 -7.35
C ASN A 155 -4.96 10.83 -6.31
N ALA A 156 -5.08 11.14 -5.02
CA ALA A 156 -4.80 10.22 -3.92
C ALA A 156 -5.73 8.99 -3.98
N PHE A 157 -7.03 9.20 -4.26
CA PHE A 157 -8.02 8.13 -4.42
C PHE A 157 -7.64 7.16 -5.56
N GLU A 158 -7.33 7.67 -6.74
CA GLU A 158 -6.95 6.83 -7.87
C GLU A 158 -5.62 6.11 -7.64
N LEU A 159 -4.66 6.78 -7.01
CA LEU A 159 -3.40 6.14 -6.62
C LEU A 159 -3.63 5.01 -5.61
N MET A 160 -4.47 5.23 -4.59
CA MET A 160 -4.79 4.18 -3.61
C MET A 160 -5.46 2.97 -4.26
N LYS A 161 -6.38 3.18 -5.20
CA LYS A 161 -6.96 2.08 -6.00
C LYS A 161 -5.89 1.28 -6.74
N ALA A 162 -4.95 1.96 -7.40
CA ALA A 162 -3.84 1.31 -8.09
C ALA A 162 -2.92 0.53 -7.14
N MET A 163 -2.67 1.05 -5.93
CA MET A 163 -1.91 0.36 -4.88
C MET A 163 -2.61 -0.92 -4.41
N ILE A 164 -3.91 -0.86 -4.17
CA ILE A 164 -4.73 -2.02 -3.77
C ILE A 164 -4.71 -3.08 -4.89
N ASP A 165 -4.93 -2.67 -6.13
CA ASP A 165 -4.89 -3.57 -7.28
C ASP A 165 -3.52 -4.24 -7.48
N ALA A 166 -2.45 -3.52 -7.18
CA ALA A 166 -1.08 -4.06 -7.21
C ALA A 166 -0.76 -5.01 -6.04
N GLY A 167 -1.61 -5.03 -4.99
CA GLY A 167 -1.44 -5.88 -3.82
C GLY A 167 -0.64 -5.25 -2.67
N ALA A 168 -0.61 -3.92 -2.56
CA ALA A 168 -0.04 -3.25 -1.40
C ALA A 168 -0.81 -3.61 -0.12
N ALA A 169 -0.11 -3.86 0.96
CA ALA A 169 -0.66 -4.19 2.27
C ALA A 169 -0.89 -2.97 3.14
N GLY A 170 -0.09 -1.95 2.93
CA GLY A 170 -0.17 -0.65 3.57
C GLY A 170 0.37 0.42 2.65
N VAL A 171 -0.14 1.63 2.81
CA VAL A 171 0.25 2.81 2.02
C VAL A 171 0.33 3.99 2.97
N HIS A 172 1.35 4.82 2.82
CA HIS A 172 1.41 6.09 3.54
C HIS A 172 1.35 7.27 2.57
N PHE A 173 0.66 8.31 2.98
CA PHE A 173 0.57 9.59 2.31
C PHE A 173 1.20 10.67 3.17
N GLU A 174 1.93 11.59 2.55
CA GLU A 174 2.48 12.75 3.22
C GLU A 174 1.49 13.92 3.18
N ASP A 175 1.51 14.73 4.23
CA ASP A 175 0.71 15.95 4.35
C ASP A 175 1.35 17.17 3.65
N GLN A 176 2.28 16.94 2.74
CA GLN A 176 2.90 17.98 1.91
C GLN A 176 1.97 18.43 0.79
N LEU A 177 2.11 19.70 0.37
CA LEU A 177 1.52 20.19 -0.87
C LEU A 177 2.21 19.52 -2.07
N ALA A 178 1.46 18.71 -2.82
CA ALA A 178 2.00 17.83 -3.86
C ALA A 178 2.81 18.58 -4.94
N SER A 179 2.38 19.77 -5.33
CA SER A 179 3.04 20.59 -6.36
C SER A 179 4.43 21.09 -6.00
N VAL A 180 4.78 21.09 -4.71
CA VAL A 180 6.09 21.55 -4.20
C VAL A 180 6.68 20.54 -3.20
N LYS A 181 6.34 19.28 -3.34
CA LYS A 181 6.82 18.18 -2.49
C LYS A 181 8.34 18.11 -2.49
N LYS A 182 8.91 17.88 -1.33
CA LYS A 182 10.35 17.69 -1.11
C LYS A 182 10.62 16.40 -0.36
N CYS A 183 11.82 15.88 -0.49
CA CYS A 183 12.31 14.77 0.32
C CYS A 183 12.08 15.02 1.82
N GLY A 184 11.67 14.02 2.55
CA GLY A 184 11.39 14.08 3.98
C GLY A 184 12.55 14.63 4.82
N HIS A 185 13.79 14.46 4.38
CA HIS A 185 15.00 14.95 5.04
C HIS A 185 15.29 16.43 4.80
N MET A 186 14.64 17.07 3.84
CA MET A 186 14.87 18.48 3.51
C MET A 186 13.98 19.41 4.33
N GLY A 187 14.53 20.57 4.69
CA GLY A 187 13.75 21.66 5.30
C GLY A 187 12.85 22.39 4.29
N GLY A 188 11.98 23.27 4.81
CA GLY A 188 11.13 24.13 3.97
C GLY A 188 10.02 23.40 3.24
N LYS A 189 9.49 22.32 3.82
CA LYS A 189 8.28 21.66 3.33
C LYS A 189 7.07 22.58 3.45
N VAL A 190 6.19 22.53 2.46
CA VAL A 190 4.91 23.22 2.49
C VAL A 190 3.84 22.17 2.81
N LEU A 191 3.15 22.34 3.94
CA LEU A 191 2.09 21.44 4.36
C LEU A 191 0.74 21.91 3.82
N VAL A 192 -0.14 20.95 3.56
CA VAL A 192 -1.55 21.23 3.27
C VAL A 192 -2.30 21.51 4.58
N PRO A 193 -3.46 22.23 4.53
CA PRO A 193 -4.33 22.33 5.70
C PRO A 193 -4.74 20.95 6.23
N THR A 194 -4.88 20.80 7.54
CA THR A 194 -5.26 19.52 8.18
C THR A 194 -6.51 18.90 7.55
N ARG A 195 -7.50 19.72 7.20
CA ARG A 195 -8.73 19.26 6.52
C ARG A 195 -8.41 18.54 5.20
N GLU A 196 -7.55 19.12 4.37
CA GLU A 196 -7.16 18.51 3.09
C GLU A 196 -6.38 17.20 3.31
N ALA A 197 -5.48 17.17 4.29
CA ALA A 197 -4.77 15.94 4.64
C ALA A 197 -5.74 14.82 5.08
N VAL A 198 -6.74 15.15 5.89
CA VAL A 198 -7.79 14.20 6.32
C VAL A 198 -8.62 13.74 5.12
N GLU A 199 -9.03 14.66 4.24
CA GLU A 199 -9.83 14.33 3.03
C GLU A 199 -9.10 13.37 2.07
N LYS A 200 -7.77 13.36 2.06
CA LYS A 200 -6.97 12.38 1.28
C LYS A 200 -7.01 10.97 1.87
N LEU A 201 -7.33 10.82 3.15
CA LEU A 201 -7.29 9.55 3.88
C LEU A 201 -8.68 8.91 4.06
N ILE A 202 -9.74 9.66 3.79
CA ILE A 202 -11.12 9.19 3.88
C ILE A 202 -11.59 8.64 2.52
#